data_4f778be2f1e620f67b97a8a8bbe8b13a
#
_entry.id   4f778be2f1e620f67b97a8a8bbe8b13a
#
_cell.length_a   1.000
_cell.length_b   1.000
_cell.length_c   1.000
_cell.angle_alpha   90.00
_cell.angle_beta   90.00
_cell.angle_gamma   90.00
#
_symmetry.space_group_name_H-M   'P 1'
#
loop_
_entity.id
_entity.type
_entity.pdbx_description
1 polymer ?
#
loop_
_entity_poly.entity_id
_entity_poly.type
_entity_poly.pdbx_seq_one_letter_code
_entity_poly.pdbx_strand_id
1 'polypeptide(L)'
;MSETDSPRPSRNGAGAPAVAGDAPTRAACGSARSHPGVRSDAPPIATPSTWSRREFIKGVVASGVTVSGVSYFASGCVAPASTRTGGVERLLSLNVNGQVRRVDVLPNETLAMTLRYKLGLTGTKLGCDRAECGACTVLIDDVAHYSCSTLTHRLRGRHVTTVEGLEGPNGELHPVQRAFIDELGPQCGFCTPGQVMAAAALLLTNPRPTREEARAAMAGNLCRCGAYDHYLNGVMRAAREA
;
A
#
# COMPACT_ATOMS: atom_id res chain seq x y z
N MET A 1 24.16 1.89 -56.47
CA MET A 1 25.45 2.56 -56.58
C MET A 1 25.15 4.04 -56.36
N SER A 2 25.36 4.52 -55.22
CA SER A 2 26.41 5.21 -54.53
C SER A 2 25.94 5.55 -53.10
N GLU A 3 26.60 4.94 -52.14
CA GLU A 3 26.56 5.28 -50.72
C GLU A 3 27.19 6.67 -50.54
N THR A 4 26.53 7.54 -49.81
CA THR A 4 27.12 8.77 -49.25
C THR A 4 27.25 8.58 -47.75
N ASP A 5 28.47 8.25 -47.38
CA ASP A 5 29.00 8.21 -46.02
C ASP A 5 28.96 9.63 -45.40
N SER A 6 28.25 9.81 -44.25
CA SER A 6 28.28 11.05 -43.46
C SER A 6 29.09 10.80 -42.20
N PRO A 7 30.07 11.66 -41.86
CA PRO A 7 30.98 11.44 -40.75
C PRO A 7 30.33 11.79 -39.41
N ARG A 8 30.59 10.95 -38.38
CA ARG A 8 30.24 11.19 -36.97
C ARG A 8 31.00 12.41 -36.42
N PRO A 9 30.35 13.26 -35.64
CA PRO A 9 31.05 14.30 -34.88
C PRO A 9 31.83 13.72 -33.70
N SER A 10 33.08 14.16 -33.56
CA SER A 10 34.03 13.83 -32.50
C SER A 10 33.56 14.36 -31.14
N ARG A 11 33.67 13.52 -30.13
CA ARG A 11 33.53 13.92 -28.72
C ARG A 11 34.74 14.74 -28.30
N ASN A 12 34.58 16.04 -28.19
CA ASN A 12 35.54 16.87 -27.46
C ASN A 12 35.14 16.99 -26.01
N GLY A 13 36.02 16.57 -25.11
CA GLY A 13 35.90 16.70 -23.67
C GLY A 13 35.95 18.17 -23.25
N ALA A 14 34.98 18.59 -22.50
CA ALA A 14 35.05 19.78 -21.68
C ALA A 14 35.09 19.34 -20.22
N GLY A 15 36.23 19.62 -19.57
CA GLY A 15 36.44 19.31 -18.16
C GLY A 15 35.48 20.11 -17.28
N ALA A 16 34.85 19.42 -16.34
CA ALA A 16 34.08 20.05 -15.29
C ALA A 16 35.02 20.70 -14.25
N PRO A 17 34.72 21.90 -13.75
CA PRO A 17 35.49 22.50 -12.66
C PRO A 17 35.21 21.74 -11.36
N ALA A 18 36.29 21.39 -10.64
CA ALA A 18 36.23 20.83 -9.30
C ALA A 18 35.66 21.88 -8.32
N VAL A 19 34.48 21.62 -7.79
CA VAL A 19 33.93 22.38 -6.67
C VAL A 19 34.54 21.80 -5.40
N ALA A 20 35.45 22.54 -4.77
CA ALA A 20 35.91 22.26 -3.43
C ALA A 20 34.75 22.54 -2.46
N GLY A 21 34.10 21.49 -2.01
CA GLY A 21 33.08 21.56 -0.96
C GLY A 21 33.74 21.33 0.41
N ASP A 22 33.72 22.36 1.24
CA ASP A 22 34.10 22.26 2.65
C ASP A 22 33.22 21.21 3.35
N ALA A 23 33.86 20.23 3.95
CA ALA A 23 33.21 19.26 4.83
C ALA A 23 32.72 19.99 6.10
N PRO A 24 31.43 19.85 6.49
CA PRO A 24 31.01 20.39 7.78
C PRO A 24 31.68 19.65 8.90
N THR A 25 32.46 20.39 9.71
CA THR A 25 33.02 19.95 10.98
C THR A 25 31.93 19.35 11.88
N ARG A 26 32.13 18.12 12.35
CA ARG A 26 31.32 17.47 13.37
C ARG A 26 31.20 18.40 14.57
N ALA A 27 30.02 18.99 14.76
CA ALA A 27 29.69 19.64 16.02
C ALA A 27 29.71 18.60 17.14
N ALA A 28 30.54 18.82 18.12
CA ALA A 28 30.60 18.02 19.34
C ALA A 28 29.22 18.03 20.03
N CYS A 29 28.69 16.83 20.31
CA CYS A 29 27.47 16.63 21.06
C CYS A 29 27.67 17.26 22.44
N GLY A 30 27.01 18.40 22.67
CA GLY A 30 27.09 19.14 23.94
C GLY A 30 26.46 18.35 25.06
N SER A 31 27.14 18.44 26.20
CA SER A 31 26.84 17.95 27.54
C SER A 31 25.37 17.82 27.88
N ALA A 32 24.99 16.64 28.37
CA ALA A 32 23.72 16.32 28.99
C ALA A 32 23.36 17.35 30.07
N ARG A 33 22.22 18.04 29.89
CA ARG A 33 21.60 18.84 30.95
C ARG A 33 21.10 17.88 32.03
N SER A 34 21.66 17.98 33.21
CA SER A 34 21.19 17.32 34.43
C SER A 34 19.81 17.88 34.80
N HIS A 35 18.76 17.08 34.73
CA HIS A 35 17.49 17.38 35.33
C HIS A 35 17.57 17.11 36.84
N PRO A 36 17.20 18.06 37.71
CA PRO A 36 17.18 17.81 39.15
C PRO A 36 15.91 17.03 39.53
N GLY A 37 16.09 15.92 40.23
CA GLY A 37 15.17 15.41 41.23
C GLY A 37 14.01 14.51 40.73
N VAL A 38 14.33 13.34 40.17
CA VAL A 38 13.44 12.18 40.30
C VAL A 38 14.10 11.18 41.25
N ARG A 39 13.51 11.06 42.45
CA ARG A 39 13.91 10.00 43.39
C ARG A 39 13.53 8.66 42.77
N SER A 40 14.51 7.83 42.52
CA SER A 40 14.33 6.45 42.06
C SER A 40 14.11 5.54 43.29
N ASP A 41 12.92 5.53 43.82
CA ASP A 41 12.49 4.50 44.77
C ASP A 41 11.87 3.29 44.03
N ALA A 42 12.39 2.95 42.87
CA ALA A 42 12.01 1.70 42.20
C ALA A 42 12.77 0.54 42.87
N PRO A 43 12.09 -0.52 43.31
CA PRO A 43 12.76 -1.71 43.84
C PRO A 43 13.67 -2.31 42.75
N PRO A 44 14.81 -2.93 43.14
CA PRO A 44 15.73 -3.50 42.16
C PRO A 44 14.96 -4.52 41.30
N ILE A 45 15.00 -4.33 39.99
CA ILE A 45 14.50 -5.29 39.02
C ILE A 45 15.31 -6.56 39.21
N ALA A 46 14.69 -7.62 39.74
CA ALA A 46 15.30 -8.92 39.84
C ALA A 46 15.78 -9.34 38.44
N THR A 47 17.11 -9.49 38.29
CA THR A 47 17.67 -10.02 37.05
C THR A 47 17.09 -11.40 36.83
N PRO A 48 16.49 -11.70 35.66
CA PRO A 48 16.02 -13.04 35.41
C PRO A 48 17.18 -14.01 35.50
N SER A 49 17.02 -15.08 36.29
CA SER A 49 17.99 -16.16 36.40
C SER A 49 18.36 -16.62 34.99
N THR A 50 19.63 -16.62 34.66
CA THR A 50 20.13 -17.05 33.35
C THR A 50 19.92 -18.56 33.21
N TRP A 51 18.78 -18.93 32.66
CA TRP A 51 18.50 -20.31 32.31
C TRP A 51 19.51 -20.78 31.27
N SER A 52 20.24 -21.85 31.55
CA SER A 52 21.10 -22.46 30.55
C SER A 52 20.24 -23.06 29.43
N ARG A 53 20.74 -23.06 28.18
CA ARG A 53 20.04 -23.69 27.03
C ARG A 53 19.62 -25.11 27.34
N ARG A 54 20.43 -25.84 28.13
CA ARG A 54 20.15 -27.23 28.52
C ARG A 54 18.98 -27.33 29.49
N GLU A 55 18.83 -26.40 30.43
CA GLU A 55 17.69 -26.36 31.36
C GLU A 55 16.40 -25.96 30.67
N PHE A 56 16.49 -25.00 29.72
CA PHE A 56 15.35 -24.65 28.89
C PHE A 56 14.84 -25.83 28.05
N ILE A 57 15.75 -26.56 27.39
CA ILE A 57 15.38 -27.73 26.58
C ILE A 57 14.76 -28.83 27.48
N LYS A 58 15.33 -29.11 28.65
CA LYS A 58 14.77 -30.07 29.61
C LYS A 58 13.37 -29.66 30.06
N GLY A 59 13.16 -28.38 30.34
CA GLY A 59 11.85 -27.85 30.72
C GLY A 59 10.80 -28.00 29.62
N VAL A 60 11.16 -27.68 28.38
CA VAL A 60 10.27 -27.82 27.22
C VAL A 60 9.91 -29.28 26.94
N VAL A 61 10.89 -30.19 27.00
CA VAL A 61 10.65 -31.63 26.80
C VAL A 61 9.77 -32.20 27.92
N ALA A 62 10.04 -31.87 29.18
CA ALA A 62 9.23 -32.31 30.32
C ALA A 62 7.79 -31.78 30.24
N SER A 63 7.60 -30.51 29.85
CA SER A 63 6.26 -29.93 29.65
C SER A 63 5.49 -30.61 28.49
N GLY A 64 6.20 -30.91 27.40
CA GLY A 64 5.60 -31.62 26.24
C GLY A 64 5.06 -33.01 26.59
N VAL A 65 5.78 -33.75 27.42
CA VAL A 65 5.37 -35.10 27.86
C VAL A 65 4.16 -35.01 28.78
N THR A 66 4.10 -34.04 29.69
CA THR A 66 2.93 -33.91 30.60
C THR A 66 1.67 -33.44 29.86
N VAL A 67 1.78 -32.53 28.90
CA VAL A 67 0.63 -32.10 28.11
C VAL A 67 0.10 -33.22 27.20
N SER A 68 0.98 -34.02 26.61
CA SER A 68 0.59 -35.17 25.78
C SER A 68 -0.08 -36.28 26.63
N GLY A 69 0.41 -36.55 27.85
CA GLY A 69 -0.16 -37.52 28.77
C GLY A 69 -1.56 -37.15 29.24
N VAL A 70 -1.76 -35.91 29.63
CA VAL A 70 -3.09 -35.40 30.06
C VAL A 70 -4.11 -35.40 28.93
N SER A 71 -3.68 -35.11 27.70
CA SER A 71 -4.57 -35.15 26.53
C SER A 71 -5.05 -36.58 26.21
N TYR A 72 -4.21 -37.58 26.46
CA TYR A 72 -4.58 -38.96 26.18
C TYR A 72 -5.63 -39.54 27.17
N PHE A 73 -5.61 -39.06 28.42
CA PHE A 73 -6.61 -39.48 29.42
C PHE A 73 -7.90 -38.64 29.39
N ALA A 74 -7.84 -37.41 28.86
CA ALA A 74 -9.01 -36.55 28.71
C ALA A 74 -9.84 -36.79 27.43
N SER A 75 -9.39 -37.69 26.54
CA SER A 75 -10.03 -37.97 25.24
C SER A 75 -11.38 -38.73 25.34
N GLY A 76 -11.87 -39.01 26.54
CA GLY A 76 -13.20 -39.62 26.72
C GLY A 76 -14.39 -38.68 26.52
N CYS A 77 -14.19 -37.37 26.49
CA CYS A 77 -15.27 -36.37 26.34
C CYS A 77 -14.86 -35.17 25.46
N VAL A 78 -14.09 -35.41 24.39
CA VAL A 78 -13.96 -34.38 23.38
C VAL A 78 -15.24 -34.39 22.55
N ALA A 79 -16.16 -33.50 22.86
CA ALA A 79 -17.22 -33.15 21.94
C ALA A 79 -16.53 -32.87 20.56
N PRO A 80 -17.06 -33.41 19.45
CA PRO A 80 -16.45 -33.17 18.15
C PRO A 80 -16.24 -31.66 18.04
N ALA A 81 -14.99 -31.28 17.83
CA ALA A 81 -14.67 -29.88 17.55
C ALA A 81 -15.65 -29.46 16.47
N SER A 82 -16.56 -28.55 16.81
CA SER A 82 -17.48 -28.02 15.82
C SER A 82 -16.60 -27.51 14.70
N THR A 83 -16.58 -28.23 13.59
CA THR A 83 -16.02 -27.74 12.35
C THR A 83 -16.61 -26.37 12.22
N ARG A 84 -15.77 -25.33 12.40
CA ARG A 84 -16.17 -23.96 12.11
C ARG A 84 -16.62 -24.02 10.67
N THR A 85 -17.92 -24.18 10.48
CA THR A 85 -18.55 -24.05 9.19
C THR A 85 -18.01 -22.75 8.62
N GLY A 86 -17.29 -22.85 7.49
CA GLY A 86 -16.66 -21.70 6.85
C GLY A 86 -17.64 -20.55 6.86
N GLY A 87 -17.14 -19.33 7.10
CA GLY A 87 -17.97 -18.17 7.32
C GLY A 87 -19.13 -18.14 6.33
N VAL A 88 -20.33 -17.83 6.82
CA VAL A 88 -21.55 -17.82 5.98
C VAL A 88 -21.33 -16.80 4.87
N GLU A 89 -21.29 -17.27 3.64
CA GLU A 89 -21.27 -16.41 2.47
C GLU A 89 -22.57 -15.61 2.40
N ARG A 90 -22.43 -14.34 2.12
CA ARG A 90 -23.58 -13.44 1.95
C ARG A 90 -23.62 -12.96 0.52
N LEU A 91 -24.72 -13.25 -0.16
CA LEU A 91 -24.99 -12.68 -1.46
C LEU A 91 -25.24 -11.17 -1.31
N LEU A 92 -24.34 -10.36 -1.87
CA LEU A 92 -24.44 -8.91 -1.87
C LEU A 92 -24.65 -8.38 -3.29
N SER A 93 -25.45 -7.32 -3.36
CA SER A 93 -25.52 -6.49 -4.57
C SER A 93 -24.59 -5.30 -4.36
N LEU A 94 -23.54 -5.21 -5.18
CA LEU A 94 -22.56 -4.13 -5.18
C LEU A 94 -22.74 -3.29 -6.44
N ASN A 95 -22.74 -1.97 -6.29
CA ASN A 95 -22.65 -1.07 -7.44
C ASN A 95 -21.17 -0.80 -7.72
N VAL A 96 -20.66 -1.35 -8.80
CA VAL A 96 -19.25 -1.20 -9.20
C VAL A 96 -19.20 -0.68 -10.64
N ASN A 97 -18.57 0.46 -10.83
CA ASN A 97 -18.48 1.14 -12.13
C ASN A 97 -19.85 1.37 -12.78
N GLY A 98 -20.82 1.81 -11.98
CA GLY A 98 -22.19 2.06 -12.46
C GLY A 98 -23.02 0.80 -12.72
N GLN A 99 -22.48 -0.40 -12.51
CA GLN A 99 -23.17 -1.67 -12.71
C GLN A 99 -23.45 -2.37 -11.39
N VAL A 100 -24.70 -2.81 -11.20
CA VAL A 100 -25.07 -3.63 -10.05
C VAL A 100 -24.65 -5.07 -10.29
N ARG A 101 -23.72 -5.58 -9.48
CA ARG A 101 -23.19 -6.94 -9.56
C ARG A 101 -23.54 -7.71 -8.28
N ARG A 102 -24.05 -8.92 -8.46
CA ARG A 102 -24.35 -9.83 -7.34
C ARG A 102 -23.16 -10.73 -7.11
N VAL A 103 -22.65 -10.75 -5.89
CA VAL A 103 -21.44 -11.49 -5.54
C VAL A 103 -21.57 -12.10 -4.14
N ASP A 104 -21.14 -13.35 -4.00
CA ASP A 104 -21.02 -14.02 -2.71
C ASP A 104 -19.76 -13.53 -2.00
N VAL A 105 -19.88 -13.11 -0.76
CA VAL A 105 -18.75 -12.61 0.01
C VAL A 105 -18.68 -13.24 1.38
N LEU A 106 -17.47 -13.56 1.81
CA LEU A 106 -17.19 -13.99 3.17
C LEU A 106 -17.21 -12.78 4.14
N PRO A 107 -17.52 -13.00 5.43
CA PRO A 107 -17.55 -11.91 6.41
C PRO A 107 -16.25 -11.13 6.55
N ASN A 108 -15.11 -11.78 6.32
CA ASN A 108 -13.76 -11.21 6.38
C ASN A 108 -13.17 -10.86 5.02
N GLU A 109 -13.95 -10.97 3.94
CA GLU A 109 -13.47 -10.71 2.57
C GLU A 109 -13.31 -9.23 2.32
N THR A 110 -12.12 -8.84 1.84
CA THR A 110 -11.82 -7.46 1.50
C THR A 110 -12.33 -7.09 0.12
N LEU A 111 -12.62 -5.81 -0.08
CA LEU A 111 -13.07 -5.31 -1.37
C LEU A 111 -12.06 -5.62 -2.48
N ALA A 112 -10.75 -5.51 -2.22
CA ALA A 112 -9.72 -5.84 -3.19
C ALA A 112 -9.80 -7.30 -3.65
N MET A 113 -10.07 -8.25 -2.74
CA MET A 113 -10.26 -9.65 -3.08
C MET A 113 -11.51 -9.85 -3.95
N THR A 114 -12.64 -9.24 -3.56
CA THR A 114 -13.88 -9.31 -4.31
C THR A 114 -13.71 -8.75 -5.72
N LEU A 115 -13.15 -7.54 -5.86
CA LEU A 115 -12.92 -6.90 -7.16
C LEU A 115 -12.07 -7.78 -8.08
N ARG A 116 -10.93 -8.27 -7.58
CA ARG A 116 -9.96 -9.01 -8.40
C ARG A 116 -10.39 -10.43 -8.73
N TYR A 117 -10.82 -11.19 -7.71
CA TYR A 117 -10.99 -12.64 -7.84
C TYR A 117 -12.41 -13.06 -8.19
N LYS A 118 -13.42 -12.27 -7.83
CA LYS A 118 -14.82 -12.59 -8.11
C LYS A 118 -15.39 -11.76 -9.25
N LEU A 119 -14.99 -10.49 -9.37
CA LEU A 119 -15.49 -9.60 -10.42
C LEU A 119 -14.53 -9.45 -11.61
N GLY A 120 -13.33 -9.98 -11.54
CA GLY A 120 -12.33 -9.92 -12.63
C GLY A 120 -11.73 -8.53 -12.87
N LEU A 121 -11.97 -7.56 -11.96
CA LEU A 121 -11.45 -6.20 -12.06
C LEU A 121 -10.01 -6.16 -11.52
N THR A 122 -9.06 -6.50 -12.36
CA THR A 122 -7.65 -6.70 -11.99
C THR A 122 -6.82 -5.42 -11.99
N GLY A 123 -7.38 -4.30 -12.42
CA GLY A 123 -6.75 -2.98 -12.33
C GLY A 123 -6.40 -2.60 -10.89
N THR A 124 -7.30 -2.88 -9.94
CA THR A 124 -6.99 -2.77 -8.52
C THR A 124 -5.88 -3.75 -8.13
N LYS A 125 -4.72 -3.27 -7.66
CA LYS A 125 -3.56 -4.12 -7.35
C LYS A 125 -3.43 -4.41 -5.85
N LEU A 126 -3.01 -5.64 -5.51
CA LEU A 126 -2.65 -6.04 -4.15
C LEU A 126 -1.12 -6.03 -4.02
N GLY A 127 -0.56 -5.01 -3.35
CA GLY A 127 0.87 -4.91 -3.06
C GLY A 127 1.18 -5.34 -1.64
N CYS A 128 0.84 -4.52 -0.64
CA CYS A 128 1.15 -4.78 0.77
C CYS A 128 0.06 -5.56 1.52
N ASP A 129 -1.18 -5.50 1.05
CA ASP A 129 -2.39 -6.09 1.66
C ASP A 129 -2.60 -5.69 3.14
N ARG A 130 -2.19 -4.47 3.50
CA ARG A 130 -2.25 -3.93 4.86
C ARG A 130 -2.42 -2.41 4.93
N ALA A 131 -3.03 -1.80 3.92
CA ALA A 131 -3.36 -0.37 3.83
C ALA A 131 -2.17 0.61 3.89
N GLU A 132 -0.98 0.21 3.39
CA GLU A 132 0.22 1.06 3.43
C GLU A 132 0.64 1.60 2.06
N CYS A 133 0.53 0.81 0.99
CA CYS A 133 1.18 1.13 -0.27
C CYS A 133 0.30 1.87 -1.29
N GLY A 134 -1.00 1.93 -1.10
CA GLY A 134 -1.95 2.61 -1.98
C GLY A 134 -2.20 1.95 -3.35
N ALA A 135 -1.54 0.83 -3.70
CA ALA A 135 -1.74 0.17 -5.00
C ALA A 135 -3.18 -0.33 -5.22
N CYS A 136 -3.92 -0.52 -4.14
CA CYS A 136 -5.31 -0.98 -4.13
C CYS A 136 -6.33 0.17 -4.01
N THR A 137 -5.95 1.42 -4.21
CA THR A 137 -6.86 2.56 -4.10
C THR A 137 -8.00 2.45 -5.10
N VAL A 138 -9.22 2.65 -4.60
CA VAL A 138 -10.47 2.77 -5.36
C VAL A 138 -11.27 3.96 -4.82
N LEU A 139 -12.28 4.43 -5.55
CA LEU A 139 -13.20 5.41 -4.99
C LEU A 139 -14.42 4.69 -4.41
N ILE A 140 -14.86 5.14 -3.25
CA ILE A 140 -16.13 4.73 -2.65
C ILE A 140 -16.90 6.01 -2.38
N ASP A 141 -18.00 6.22 -3.12
CA ASP A 141 -18.75 7.49 -3.15
C ASP A 141 -17.80 8.68 -3.37
N ASP A 142 -16.95 8.58 -4.41
CA ASP A 142 -15.97 9.58 -4.86
C ASP A 142 -14.81 9.88 -3.89
N VAL A 143 -14.71 9.16 -2.79
CA VAL A 143 -13.61 9.28 -1.82
C VAL A 143 -12.61 8.14 -2.00
N ALA A 144 -11.31 8.46 -2.01
CA ALA A 144 -10.25 7.45 -2.12
C ALA A 144 -10.18 6.55 -0.88
N HIS A 145 -10.20 5.24 -1.09
CA HIS A 145 -10.10 4.22 -0.05
C HIS A 145 -9.13 3.11 -0.44
N TYR A 146 -8.46 2.53 0.54
CA TYR A 146 -7.64 1.32 0.33
C TYR A 146 -8.52 0.07 0.41
N SER A 147 -8.80 -0.52 -0.74
CA SER A 147 -9.71 -1.66 -0.84
C SER A 147 -9.20 -2.92 -0.13
N CYS A 148 -7.91 -3.07 0.12
CA CYS A 148 -7.35 -4.20 0.87
C CYS A 148 -7.71 -4.20 2.38
N SER A 149 -8.09 -3.06 2.93
CA SER A 149 -8.54 -2.91 4.32
C SER A 149 -10.04 -2.64 4.46
N THR A 150 -10.75 -2.54 3.34
CA THR A 150 -12.19 -2.30 3.30
C THR A 150 -12.94 -3.61 3.18
N LEU A 151 -13.82 -3.93 4.12
CA LEU A 151 -14.64 -5.14 4.08
C LEU A 151 -15.79 -4.98 3.09
N THR A 152 -15.92 -5.91 2.15
CA THR A 152 -16.89 -5.84 1.06
C THR A 152 -18.33 -5.76 1.57
N HIS A 153 -18.68 -6.50 2.62
CA HIS A 153 -20.04 -6.51 3.15
C HIS A 153 -20.52 -5.17 3.75
N ARG A 154 -19.59 -4.23 4.00
CA ARG A 154 -19.90 -2.88 4.50
C ARG A 154 -20.31 -1.90 3.40
N LEU A 155 -20.23 -2.29 2.13
CA LEU A 155 -20.44 -1.41 0.98
C LEU A 155 -21.86 -1.46 0.42
N ARG A 156 -22.83 -1.94 1.19
CA ARG A 156 -24.23 -1.97 0.75
C ARG A 156 -24.72 -0.56 0.40
N GLY A 157 -25.24 -0.42 -0.82
CA GLY A 157 -25.81 0.85 -1.29
C GLY A 157 -24.78 1.92 -1.62
N ARG A 158 -23.48 1.63 -1.52
CA ARG A 158 -22.40 2.55 -1.87
C ARG A 158 -21.92 2.31 -3.30
N HIS A 159 -21.45 3.36 -3.94
CA HIS A 159 -20.82 3.31 -5.25
C HIS A 159 -19.34 3.02 -5.12
N VAL A 160 -18.84 2.05 -5.89
CA VAL A 160 -17.42 1.74 -6.01
C VAL A 160 -16.98 2.05 -7.43
N THR A 161 -15.97 2.90 -7.58
CA THR A 161 -15.32 3.17 -8.87
C THR A 161 -13.89 2.65 -8.83
N THR A 162 -13.54 1.83 -9.81
CA THR A 162 -12.18 1.32 -10.02
C THR A 162 -11.54 2.02 -11.22
N VAL A 163 -10.25 1.76 -11.46
CA VAL A 163 -9.55 2.37 -12.60
C VAL A 163 -10.20 2.02 -13.94
N GLU A 164 -10.82 0.84 -14.05
CA GLU A 164 -11.56 0.42 -15.24
C GLU A 164 -12.86 1.24 -15.44
N GLY A 165 -13.41 1.78 -14.37
CA GLY A 165 -14.63 2.59 -14.43
C GLY A 165 -14.40 4.07 -14.72
N LEU A 166 -13.15 4.49 -14.92
CA LEU A 166 -12.81 5.87 -15.34
C LEU A 166 -12.86 6.06 -16.86
N GLU A 167 -12.94 4.98 -17.62
CA GLU A 167 -13.03 5.00 -19.07
C GLU A 167 -14.31 5.69 -19.51
N GLY A 168 -14.21 6.59 -20.50
CA GLY A 168 -15.34 7.25 -21.11
C GLY A 168 -16.20 6.29 -21.93
N PRO A 169 -17.43 6.73 -22.33
CA PRO A 169 -18.40 5.87 -23.03
C PRO A 169 -17.90 5.25 -24.34
N ASN A 170 -16.96 5.91 -25.00
CA ASN A 170 -16.37 5.47 -26.26
C ASN A 170 -14.96 4.87 -26.11
N GLY A 171 -14.55 4.49 -24.90
CA GLY A 171 -13.21 4.00 -24.64
C GLY A 171 -12.15 5.11 -24.47
N GLU A 172 -12.59 6.34 -24.23
CA GLU A 172 -11.69 7.47 -24.04
C GLU A 172 -11.00 7.40 -22.69
N LEU A 173 -9.70 7.66 -22.69
CA LEU A 173 -8.95 7.73 -21.44
C LEU A 173 -9.40 8.94 -20.61
N HIS A 174 -9.57 8.71 -19.31
CA HIS A 174 -9.77 9.80 -18.35
C HIS A 174 -8.60 10.81 -18.41
N PRO A 175 -8.82 12.13 -18.22
CA PRO A 175 -7.75 13.13 -18.29
C PRO A 175 -6.51 12.82 -17.46
N VAL A 176 -6.70 12.27 -16.25
CA VAL A 176 -5.60 11.80 -15.39
C VAL A 176 -4.80 10.66 -16.04
N GLN A 177 -5.48 9.70 -16.68
CA GLN A 177 -4.80 8.58 -17.33
C GLN A 177 -3.95 9.08 -18.49
N ARG A 178 -4.49 9.96 -19.33
CA ARG A 178 -3.78 10.59 -20.45
C ARG A 178 -2.57 11.38 -19.96
N ALA A 179 -2.77 12.25 -18.98
CA ALA A 179 -1.69 13.07 -18.43
C ALA A 179 -0.56 12.24 -17.81
N PHE A 180 -0.88 11.10 -17.18
CA PHE A 180 0.14 10.20 -16.64
C PHE A 180 0.97 9.54 -17.73
N ILE A 181 0.35 9.18 -18.86
CA ILE A 181 1.06 8.66 -20.03
C ILE A 181 1.98 9.71 -20.61
N ASP A 182 1.49 10.91 -20.84
CA ASP A 182 2.21 12.02 -21.45
C ASP A 182 3.41 12.47 -20.59
N GLU A 183 3.27 12.43 -19.27
CA GLU A 183 4.34 12.78 -18.33
C GLU A 183 5.23 11.58 -17.96
N LEU A 184 5.09 10.45 -18.67
CA LEU A 184 5.89 9.23 -18.47
C LEU A 184 5.86 8.70 -17.03
N GLY A 185 4.73 8.83 -16.34
CA GLY A 185 4.54 8.35 -14.97
C GLY A 185 4.67 6.83 -14.85
N PRO A 186 3.93 6.04 -15.64
CA PRO A 186 4.00 4.59 -15.60
C PRO A 186 5.35 4.03 -16.07
N GLN A 187 6.05 3.30 -15.20
CA GLN A 187 7.24 2.52 -15.55
C GLN A 187 6.91 1.02 -15.49
N CYS A 188 6.98 0.38 -14.32
CA CYS A 188 6.52 -1.01 -14.19
C CYS A 188 4.99 -1.14 -14.23
N GLY A 189 4.25 -0.07 -14.04
CA GLY A 189 2.79 -0.02 -14.10
C GLY A 189 2.06 -0.51 -12.86
N PHE A 190 2.74 -1.12 -11.89
CA PHE A 190 2.07 -1.76 -10.75
C PHE A 190 1.33 -0.78 -9.84
N CYS A 191 1.92 0.35 -9.50
CA CYS A 191 1.29 1.38 -8.66
C CYS A 191 0.35 2.30 -9.44
N THR A 192 0.43 2.31 -10.77
CA THR A 192 -0.28 3.26 -11.64
C THR A 192 -1.78 3.31 -11.40
N PRO A 193 -2.52 2.19 -11.31
CA PRO A 193 -3.95 2.26 -11.03
C PRO A 193 -4.29 2.98 -9.74
N GLY A 194 -3.56 2.70 -8.66
CA GLY A 194 -3.74 3.38 -7.38
C GLY A 194 -3.43 4.86 -7.46
N GLN A 195 -2.35 5.23 -8.17
CA GLN A 195 -1.98 6.64 -8.41
C GLN A 195 -3.08 7.38 -9.20
N VAL A 196 -3.63 6.74 -10.25
CA VAL A 196 -4.74 7.30 -11.04
C VAL A 196 -5.96 7.55 -10.15
N MET A 197 -6.34 6.58 -9.31
CA MET A 197 -7.52 6.71 -8.44
C MET A 197 -7.33 7.80 -7.39
N ALA A 198 -6.15 7.93 -6.81
CA ALA A 198 -5.85 8.99 -5.85
C ALA A 198 -5.87 10.37 -6.51
N ALA A 199 -5.31 10.51 -7.72
CA ALA A 199 -5.35 11.75 -8.49
C ALA A 199 -6.78 12.11 -8.92
N ALA A 200 -7.58 11.14 -9.36
CA ALA A 200 -8.98 11.37 -9.71
C ALA A 200 -9.78 11.88 -8.51
N ALA A 201 -9.62 11.26 -7.32
CA ALA A 201 -10.27 11.71 -6.10
C ALA A 201 -9.90 13.16 -5.73
N LEU A 202 -8.63 13.50 -5.87
CA LEU A 202 -8.17 14.87 -5.62
C LEU A 202 -8.87 15.86 -6.56
N LEU A 203 -8.85 15.58 -7.87
CA LEU A 203 -9.40 16.50 -8.87
C LEU A 203 -10.93 16.62 -8.80
N LEU A 204 -11.64 15.60 -8.29
CA LEU A 204 -13.06 15.69 -7.99
C LEU A 204 -13.35 16.69 -6.86
N THR A 205 -12.50 16.77 -5.86
CA THR A 205 -12.68 17.65 -4.70
C THR A 205 -12.02 19.00 -4.86
N ASN A 206 -10.87 19.04 -5.52
CA ASN A 206 -10.12 20.25 -5.81
C ASN A 206 -9.62 20.23 -7.28
N PRO A 207 -10.38 20.83 -8.23
CA PRO A 207 -10.01 20.83 -9.64
C PRO A 207 -8.73 21.60 -9.97
N ARG A 208 -8.28 22.47 -9.09
CA ARG A 208 -7.08 23.29 -9.28
C ARG A 208 -6.15 23.22 -8.08
N PRO A 209 -5.57 22.06 -7.79
CA PRO A 209 -4.69 21.88 -6.64
C PRO A 209 -3.37 22.63 -6.87
N THR A 210 -2.80 23.12 -5.78
CA THR A 210 -1.39 23.47 -5.76
C THR A 210 -0.52 22.21 -5.84
N ARG A 211 0.75 22.37 -6.23
CA ARG A 211 1.68 21.24 -6.29
C ARG A 211 1.86 20.56 -4.92
N GLU A 212 1.79 21.32 -3.83
CA GLU A 212 1.89 20.78 -2.46
C GLU A 212 0.64 19.97 -2.06
N GLU A 213 -0.54 20.46 -2.41
CA GLU A 213 -1.79 19.70 -2.19
C GLU A 213 -1.81 18.42 -3.01
N ALA A 214 -1.35 18.48 -4.27
CA ALA A 214 -1.22 17.28 -5.10
C ALA A 214 -0.21 16.30 -4.48
N ARG A 215 0.94 16.75 -3.99
CA ARG A 215 1.92 15.92 -3.30
C ARG A 215 1.34 15.28 -2.05
N ALA A 216 0.61 16.02 -1.24
CA ALA A 216 -0.05 15.52 -0.03
C ALA A 216 -1.10 14.46 -0.36
N ALA A 217 -1.95 14.69 -1.36
CA ALA A 217 -2.98 13.74 -1.77
C ALA A 217 -2.40 12.43 -2.34
N MET A 218 -1.25 12.51 -3.02
CA MET A 218 -0.56 11.35 -3.61
C MET A 218 0.36 10.61 -2.63
N ALA A 219 0.62 11.17 -1.44
CA ALA A 219 1.62 10.64 -0.49
C ALA A 219 1.34 9.22 0.01
N GLY A 220 0.07 8.79 0.01
CA GLY A 220 -0.34 7.44 0.39
C GLY A 220 -0.06 6.35 -0.67
N ASN A 221 0.45 6.73 -1.85
CA ASN A 221 0.65 5.82 -2.98
C ASN A 221 2.15 5.63 -3.27
N LEU A 222 2.69 4.46 -2.89
CA LEU A 222 4.12 4.16 -3.06
C LEU A 222 4.44 3.72 -4.49
N CYS A 223 5.55 4.23 -5.03
CA CYS A 223 6.11 3.83 -6.31
C CYS A 223 7.54 3.29 -6.12
N ARG A 224 7.76 2.00 -6.41
CA ARG A 224 9.10 1.39 -6.28
C ARG A 224 10.07 1.85 -7.37
N CYS A 225 9.57 2.28 -8.53
CA CYS A 225 10.38 2.84 -9.60
C CYS A 225 10.84 4.29 -9.33
N GLY A 226 10.27 4.94 -8.30
CA GLY A 226 10.62 6.31 -7.93
C GLY A 226 10.04 7.40 -8.84
N ALA A 227 9.01 7.10 -9.64
CA ALA A 227 8.42 8.01 -10.62
C ALA A 227 7.50 9.09 -9.99
N TYR A 228 7.75 9.50 -8.75
CA TYR A 228 6.86 10.41 -8.01
C TYR A 228 6.68 11.78 -8.70
N ASP A 229 7.77 12.38 -9.20
CA ASP A 229 7.69 13.68 -9.87
C ASP A 229 6.93 13.59 -11.19
N HIS A 230 7.05 12.48 -11.93
CA HIS A 230 6.30 12.23 -13.15
C HIS A 230 4.79 12.16 -12.88
N TYR A 231 4.37 11.39 -11.86
CA TYR A 231 2.98 11.33 -11.45
C TYR A 231 2.47 12.70 -10.98
N LEU A 232 3.28 13.42 -10.21
CA LEU A 232 2.91 14.75 -9.73
C LEU A 232 2.76 15.75 -10.89
N ASN A 233 3.66 15.72 -11.88
CA ASN A 233 3.53 16.51 -13.10
C ASN A 233 2.24 16.14 -13.86
N GLY A 234 1.93 14.86 -13.96
CA GLY A 234 0.69 14.38 -14.56
C GLY A 234 -0.57 14.89 -13.86
N VAL A 235 -0.60 14.92 -12.52
CA VAL A 235 -1.72 15.54 -11.78
C VAL A 235 -1.85 17.02 -12.12
N MET A 236 -0.73 17.76 -12.10
CA MET A 236 -0.73 19.18 -12.42
C MET A 236 -1.13 19.46 -13.88
N ARG A 237 -0.81 18.56 -14.80
CA ARG A 237 -1.25 18.64 -16.20
C ARG A 237 -2.73 18.37 -16.32
N ALA A 238 -3.24 17.27 -15.76
CA ALA A 238 -4.67 16.94 -15.77
C ALA A 238 -5.53 18.08 -15.19
N ALA A 239 -5.06 18.71 -14.12
CA ALA A 239 -5.74 19.86 -13.51
C ALA A 239 -5.84 21.10 -14.41
N ARG A 240 -4.98 21.23 -15.43
CA ARG A 240 -5.05 22.32 -16.42
C ARG A 240 -5.97 22.00 -17.61
N GLU A 241 -6.17 20.72 -17.88
CA GLU A 241 -6.95 20.21 -19.02
C GLU A 241 -8.41 19.90 -18.64
N ALA A 242 -8.73 19.86 -17.33
CA ALA A 242 -10.07 19.70 -16.79
C ALA A 242 -10.80 21.04 -16.70
#